data_a21b75246ed71f12854f7040ba8c7eb2
#
_entry.id   a21b75246ed71f12854f7040ba8c7eb2
#
_cell.length_a   1.000
_cell.length_b   1.000
_cell.length_c   1.000
_cell.angle_alpha   90.00
_cell.angle_beta   90.00
_cell.angle_gamma   90.00
#
_symmetry.space_group_name_H-M   'P 1'
#
loop_
_entity.id
_entity.type
_entity.pdbx_description
1 polymer ?
#
loop_
_entity_poly.entity_id
_entity_poly.type
_entity_poly.pdbx_seq_one_letter_code
_entity_poly.pdbx_strand_id
1 'polypeptide(L)'
;MSFFDVTIQLLDGFKTTMMIFFVVLLGALPLGLVITFGSMSKIKPLRWFTRAFVWVIRGTPLMLQIMIVFYGPGLVWNVDLLDRTMAVLIAFVINYAAYFSEIYRGGIESISVGQYEAGQVLGMTKHQIFFKVVLFQVIKRIIPSMGNEIITLVKDTSLARIIVVYELVKVAEDIVSETFLIWPYFYIGVFYLLVSGALTLLFGWIEKKLDYYKG
;
A
#
# COMPACT_ATOMS: atom_id res chain seq x y z
N MET A 1 8.92 -20.02 28.63
CA MET A 1 9.71 -19.50 27.47
C MET A 1 10.70 -18.46 27.98
N SER A 2 11.96 -18.50 27.54
CA SER A 2 12.89 -17.41 27.85
C SER A 2 12.60 -16.20 26.96
N PHE A 3 13.04 -15.01 27.36
CA PHE A 3 12.94 -13.80 26.53
C PHE A 3 13.61 -13.98 25.17
N PHE A 4 14.71 -14.71 25.13
CA PHE A 4 15.45 -15.00 23.91
C PHE A 4 14.66 -15.88 22.93
N ASP A 5 13.99 -16.94 23.43
CA ASP A 5 13.15 -17.83 22.60
C ASP A 5 12.00 -17.06 21.96
N VAL A 6 11.34 -16.21 22.75
CA VAL A 6 10.26 -15.34 22.24
C VAL A 6 10.77 -14.38 21.17
N THR A 7 11.95 -13.78 21.38
CA THR A 7 12.53 -12.85 20.39
C THR A 7 12.83 -13.55 19.07
N ILE A 8 13.38 -14.78 19.09
CA ILE A 8 13.65 -15.54 17.86
C ILE A 8 12.36 -15.81 17.09
N GLN A 9 11.32 -16.28 17.77
CA GLN A 9 10.02 -16.57 17.13
C GLN A 9 9.40 -15.30 16.53
N LEU A 10 9.43 -14.19 17.26
CA LEU A 10 8.93 -12.90 16.76
C LEU A 10 9.74 -12.38 15.57
N LEU A 11 11.05 -12.62 15.53
CA LEU A 11 11.87 -12.27 14.36
C LEU A 11 11.48 -13.07 13.11
N ASP A 12 11.08 -14.33 13.25
CA ASP A 12 10.58 -15.12 12.10
C ASP A 12 9.22 -14.58 11.60
N GLY A 13 8.31 -14.26 12.52
CA GLY A 13 7.06 -13.56 12.16
C GLY A 13 7.32 -12.21 11.51
N PHE A 14 8.31 -11.46 12.00
CA PHE A 14 8.71 -10.17 11.42
C PHE A 14 9.26 -10.29 10.01
N LYS A 15 10.00 -11.35 9.67
CA LYS A 15 10.42 -11.63 8.28
C LYS A 15 9.21 -11.77 7.35
N THR A 16 8.17 -12.50 7.79
CA THR A 16 6.92 -12.65 7.03
C THR A 16 6.22 -11.30 6.86
N THR A 17 6.11 -10.51 7.92
CA THR A 17 5.58 -9.14 7.89
C THR A 17 6.31 -8.28 6.85
N MET A 18 7.63 -8.27 6.86
CA MET A 18 8.44 -7.50 5.90
C MET A 18 8.34 -8.05 4.49
N MET A 19 8.28 -9.36 4.31
CA MET A 19 8.05 -9.97 2.99
C MET A 19 6.72 -9.51 2.40
N ILE A 20 5.61 -9.58 3.16
CA ILE A 20 4.31 -9.08 2.72
C ILE A 20 4.42 -7.60 2.36
N PHE A 21 4.98 -6.78 3.23
CA PHE A 21 5.14 -5.35 3.00
C PHE A 21 5.85 -5.03 1.68
N PHE A 22 7.03 -5.61 1.45
CA PHE A 22 7.81 -5.31 0.25
C PHE A 22 7.17 -5.84 -1.03
N VAL A 23 6.64 -7.07 -1.01
CA VAL A 23 5.98 -7.65 -2.20
C VAL A 23 4.74 -6.85 -2.57
N VAL A 24 3.92 -6.49 -1.58
CA VAL A 24 2.73 -5.66 -1.81
C VAL A 24 3.12 -4.27 -2.34
N LEU A 25 4.11 -3.63 -1.75
CA LEU A 25 4.57 -2.31 -2.19
C LEU A 25 5.05 -2.35 -3.64
N LEU A 26 5.90 -3.34 -3.99
CA LEU A 26 6.42 -3.50 -5.35
C LEU A 26 5.33 -3.84 -6.37
N GLY A 27 4.30 -4.59 -6.00
CA GLY A 27 3.19 -4.93 -6.87
C GLY A 27 2.15 -3.82 -7.01
N ALA A 28 1.81 -3.17 -5.89
CA ALA A 28 0.74 -2.18 -5.84
C ALA A 28 1.12 -0.84 -6.50
N LEU A 29 2.38 -0.40 -6.41
CA LEU A 29 2.83 0.85 -7.03
C LEU A 29 2.65 0.85 -8.56
N PRO A 30 3.17 -0.12 -9.33
CA PRO A 30 2.97 -0.16 -10.78
C PRO A 30 1.51 -0.44 -11.16
N LEU A 31 0.81 -1.34 -10.44
CA LEU A 31 -0.59 -1.63 -10.70
C LEU A 31 -1.46 -0.39 -10.45
N GLY A 32 -1.18 0.40 -9.42
CA GLY A 32 -1.84 1.67 -9.14
C GLY A 32 -1.70 2.67 -10.29
N LEU A 33 -0.52 2.74 -10.93
CA LEU A 33 -0.33 3.57 -12.14
C LEU A 33 -1.20 3.10 -13.31
N VAL A 34 -1.28 1.79 -13.54
CA VAL A 34 -2.14 1.21 -14.59
C VAL A 34 -3.61 1.57 -14.35
N ILE A 35 -4.08 1.42 -13.09
CA ILE A 35 -5.44 1.79 -12.68
C ILE A 35 -5.66 3.30 -12.87
N THR A 36 -4.69 4.15 -12.55
CA THR A 36 -4.77 5.60 -12.76
C THR A 36 -5.01 5.93 -14.23
N PHE A 37 -4.24 5.34 -15.14
CA PHE A 37 -4.43 5.55 -16.57
C PHE A 37 -5.81 5.10 -17.05
N GLY A 38 -6.33 4.00 -16.51
CA GLY A 38 -7.70 3.56 -16.75
C GLY A 38 -8.74 4.58 -16.28
N SER A 39 -8.60 5.07 -15.04
CA SER A 39 -9.54 6.03 -14.42
C SER A 39 -9.52 7.42 -15.07
N MET A 40 -8.41 7.80 -15.72
CA MET A 40 -8.22 9.05 -16.45
C MET A 40 -8.40 8.89 -17.97
N SER A 41 -8.73 7.69 -18.45
CA SER A 41 -8.91 7.40 -19.88
C SER A 41 -9.98 8.27 -20.52
N LYS A 42 -9.77 8.65 -21.80
CA LYS A 42 -10.78 9.29 -22.65
C LYS A 42 -11.90 8.34 -23.05
N ILE A 43 -11.66 7.03 -23.00
CA ILE A 43 -12.64 5.98 -23.32
C ILE A 43 -13.61 5.87 -22.14
N LYS A 44 -14.83 6.38 -22.31
CA LYS A 44 -15.84 6.46 -21.24
C LYS A 44 -16.13 5.12 -20.55
N PRO A 45 -16.34 3.98 -21.23
CA PRO A 45 -16.57 2.69 -20.58
C PRO A 45 -15.40 2.26 -19.69
N LEU A 46 -14.15 2.37 -20.17
CA LEU A 46 -12.95 2.02 -19.41
C LEU A 46 -12.82 2.87 -18.14
N ARG A 47 -13.00 4.19 -18.30
CA ARG A 47 -12.96 5.12 -17.17
C ARG A 47 -14.03 4.80 -16.13
N TRP A 48 -15.27 4.55 -16.56
CA TRP A 48 -16.36 4.21 -15.66
C TRP A 48 -16.10 2.91 -14.91
N PHE A 49 -15.70 1.86 -15.61
CA PHE A 49 -15.38 0.56 -15.01
C PHE A 49 -14.24 0.67 -13.98
N THR A 50 -13.16 1.36 -14.34
CA THR A 50 -12.01 1.52 -13.45
C THR A 50 -12.37 2.33 -12.21
N ARG A 51 -13.15 3.42 -12.36
CA ARG A 51 -13.61 4.21 -11.21
C ARG A 51 -14.56 3.43 -10.30
N ALA A 52 -15.47 2.64 -10.87
CA ALA A 52 -16.36 1.78 -10.12
C ALA A 52 -15.56 0.72 -9.33
N PHE A 53 -14.56 0.09 -9.97
CA PHE A 53 -13.65 -0.84 -9.32
C PHE A 53 -12.93 -0.19 -8.12
N VAL A 54 -12.31 0.98 -8.33
CA VAL A 54 -11.62 1.70 -7.25
C VAL A 54 -12.58 2.07 -6.12
N TRP A 55 -13.79 2.52 -6.46
CA TRP A 55 -14.82 2.85 -5.48
C TRP A 55 -15.20 1.63 -4.61
N VAL A 56 -15.42 0.45 -5.22
CA VAL A 56 -15.76 -0.78 -4.51
C VAL A 56 -14.61 -1.21 -3.58
N ILE A 57 -13.39 -1.26 -4.12
CA ILE A 57 -12.21 -1.72 -3.34
C ILE A 57 -11.94 -0.80 -2.15
N ARG A 58 -11.99 0.52 -2.34
CA ARG A 58 -11.76 1.47 -1.24
C ARG A 58 -12.97 1.62 -0.30
N GLY A 59 -14.15 1.23 -0.74
CA GLY A 59 -15.39 1.26 0.04
C GLY A 59 -15.64 0.01 0.88
N THR A 60 -14.80 -1.02 0.75
CA THR A 60 -14.94 -2.28 1.49
C THR A 60 -13.72 -2.55 2.39
N PRO A 61 -13.90 -3.20 3.56
CA PRO A 61 -12.80 -3.50 4.47
C PRO A 61 -11.76 -4.45 3.84
N LEU A 62 -10.47 -4.15 3.97
CA LEU A 62 -9.39 -5.03 3.49
C LEU A 62 -9.49 -6.44 4.08
N MET A 63 -9.85 -6.55 5.36
CA MET A 63 -10.08 -7.84 6.03
C MET A 63 -11.09 -8.71 5.27
N LEU A 64 -12.22 -8.13 4.83
CA LEU A 64 -13.23 -8.82 4.04
C LEU A 64 -12.68 -9.25 2.67
N GLN A 65 -11.88 -8.40 2.05
CA GLN A 65 -11.25 -8.72 0.76
C GLN A 65 -10.29 -9.92 0.87
N ILE A 66 -9.49 -9.99 1.94
CA ILE A 66 -8.61 -11.16 2.23
C ILE A 66 -9.46 -12.44 2.31
N MET A 67 -10.55 -12.40 3.07
CA MET A 67 -11.45 -13.56 3.23
C MET A 67 -12.09 -13.97 1.90
N ILE A 68 -12.55 -13.01 1.09
CA ILE A 68 -13.15 -13.28 -0.22
C ILE A 68 -12.11 -13.89 -1.18
N VAL A 69 -10.88 -13.38 -1.22
CA VAL A 69 -9.83 -13.93 -2.09
C VAL A 69 -9.43 -15.34 -1.66
N PHE A 70 -9.38 -15.60 -0.36
CA PHE A 70 -8.99 -16.92 0.15
C PHE A 70 -10.10 -17.96 0.04
N TYR A 71 -11.31 -17.68 0.54
CA TYR A 71 -12.40 -18.64 0.58
C TYR A 71 -13.29 -18.63 -0.67
N GLY A 72 -13.39 -17.49 -1.36
CA GLY A 72 -14.32 -17.29 -2.47
C GLY A 72 -14.15 -18.29 -3.60
N PRO A 73 -12.93 -18.55 -4.12
CA PRO A 73 -12.72 -19.52 -5.19
C PRO A 73 -13.21 -20.93 -4.84
N GLY A 74 -12.91 -21.41 -3.62
CA GLY A 74 -13.38 -22.71 -3.15
C GLY A 74 -14.89 -22.80 -3.04
N LEU A 75 -15.54 -21.75 -2.52
CA LEU A 75 -16.99 -21.72 -2.30
C LEU A 75 -17.80 -21.57 -3.60
N VAL A 76 -17.29 -20.79 -4.57
CA VAL A 76 -18.03 -20.47 -5.80
C VAL A 76 -17.77 -21.48 -6.91
N TRP A 77 -16.52 -21.91 -7.07
CA TRP A 77 -16.10 -22.76 -8.20
C TRP A 77 -15.65 -24.16 -7.78
N ASN A 78 -15.72 -24.49 -6.49
CA ASN A 78 -15.30 -25.79 -5.93
C ASN A 78 -13.86 -26.19 -6.35
N VAL A 79 -12.97 -25.20 -6.40
CA VAL A 79 -11.53 -25.38 -6.65
C VAL A 79 -10.76 -25.38 -5.34
N ASP A 80 -9.54 -25.91 -5.36
CA ASP A 80 -8.67 -25.88 -4.19
C ASP A 80 -8.43 -24.45 -3.71
N LEU A 81 -8.33 -24.28 -2.37
CA LEU A 81 -8.01 -23.00 -1.78
C LEU A 81 -6.60 -22.55 -2.21
N LEU A 82 -6.46 -21.27 -2.43
CA LEU A 82 -5.15 -20.66 -2.65
C LEU A 82 -4.25 -20.86 -1.41
N ASP A 83 -2.94 -20.86 -1.62
CA ASP A 83 -2.02 -20.69 -0.50
C ASP A 83 -2.37 -19.40 0.27
N ARG A 84 -2.33 -19.48 1.60
CA ARG A 84 -2.73 -18.36 2.47
C ARG A 84 -1.93 -17.10 2.22
N THR A 85 -0.61 -17.24 2.08
CA THR A 85 0.27 -16.11 1.82
C THR A 85 -0.02 -15.49 0.46
N MET A 86 -0.26 -16.32 -0.57
CA MET A 86 -0.62 -15.86 -1.90
C MET A 86 -1.95 -15.11 -1.89
N ALA A 87 -2.96 -15.62 -1.17
CA ALA A 87 -4.26 -14.94 -1.05
C ALA A 87 -4.13 -13.56 -0.38
N VAL A 88 -3.31 -13.47 0.68
CA VAL A 88 -2.97 -12.17 1.32
C VAL A 88 -2.31 -11.24 0.30
N LEU A 89 -1.27 -11.69 -0.39
CA LEU A 89 -0.54 -10.85 -1.34
C LEU A 89 -1.45 -10.32 -2.44
N ILE A 90 -2.32 -11.16 -3.01
CA ILE A 90 -3.28 -10.75 -4.05
C ILE A 90 -4.25 -9.69 -3.49
N ALA A 91 -4.88 -9.95 -2.35
CA ALA A 91 -5.85 -9.04 -1.76
C ALA A 91 -5.21 -7.68 -1.45
N PHE A 92 -4.03 -7.68 -0.84
CA PHE A 92 -3.30 -6.46 -0.49
C PHE A 92 -2.85 -5.69 -1.73
N VAL A 93 -2.27 -6.37 -2.73
CA VAL A 93 -1.83 -5.70 -3.97
C VAL A 93 -3.00 -5.02 -4.67
N ILE A 94 -4.15 -5.67 -4.78
CA ILE A 94 -5.36 -5.09 -5.37
C ILE A 94 -5.84 -3.88 -4.55
N ASN A 95 -5.92 -4.03 -3.24
CA ASN A 95 -6.39 -2.97 -2.34
C ASN A 95 -5.48 -1.75 -2.42
N TYR A 96 -4.18 -1.93 -2.16
CA TYR A 96 -3.22 -0.83 -2.15
C TYR A 96 -3.00 -0.20 -3.53
N ALA A 97 -3.13 -0.96 -4.62
CA ALA A 97 -3.14 -0.41 -5.97
C ALA A 97 -4.32 0.56 -6.20
N ALA A 98 -5.50 0.25 -5.65
CA ALA A 98 -6.64 1.15 -5.72
C ALA A 98 -6.38 2.44 -4.91
N TYR A 99 -5.78 2.37 -3.73
CA TYR A 99 -5.40 3.54 -2.94
C TYR A 99 -4.33 4.38 -3.63
N PHE A 100 -3.25 3.76 -4.10
CA PHE A 100 -2.18 4.47 -4.83
C PHE A 100 -2.70 5.10 -6.12
N SER A 101 -3.64 4.46 -6.82
CA SER A 101 -4.23 5.02 -8.03
C SER A 101 -4.93 6.36 -7.78
N GLU A 102 -5.61 6.51 -6.67
CA GLU A 102 -6.28 7.76 -6.30
C GLU A 102 -5.27 8.84 -5.87
N ILE A 103 -4.17 8.46 -5.20
CA ILE A 103 -3.10 9.40 -4.87
C ILE A 103 -2.45 9.92 -6.15
N TYR A 104 -2.13 9.05 -7.10
CA TYR A 104 -1.58 9.45 -8.41
C TYR A 104 -2.54 10.34 -9.18
N ARG A 105 -3.82 9.94 -9.28
CA ARG A 105 -4.85 10.72 -9.98
C ARG A 105 -5.00 12.10 -9.35
N GLY A 106 -5.15 12.17 -8.02
CA GLY A 106 -5.28 13.43 -7.29
C GLY A 106 -4.05 14.34 -7.48
N GLY A 107 -2.84 13.75 -7.47
CA GLY A 107 -1.61 14.48 -7.75
C GLY A 107 -1.59 15.09 -9.15
N ILE A 108 -1.96 14.33 -10.17
CA ILE A 108 -2.01 14.81 -11.57
C ILE A 108 -3.08 15.88 -11.74
N GLU A 109 -4.30 15.65 -11.23
CA GLU A 109 -5.42 16.58 -11.35
C GLU A 109 -5.21 17.88 -10.54
N SER A 110 -4.32 17.86 -9.54
CA SER A 110 -4.00 19.06 -8.74
C SER A 110 -3.13 20.09 -9.46
N ILE A 111 -2.49 19.72 -10.58
CA ILE A 111 -1.64 20.65 -11.33
C ILE A 111 -2.52 21.63 -12.10
N SER A 112 -2.27 22.93 -11.94
CA SER A 112 -3.06 23.97 -12.60
C SER A 112 -2.92 23.90 -14.12
N VAL A 113 -4.01 24.18 -14.83
CA VAL A 113 -4.05 24.23 -16.31
C VAL A 113 -3.03 25.24 -16.84
N GLY A 114 -2.79 26.35 -16.11
CA GLY A 114 -1.79 27.37 -16.47
C GLY A 114 -0.37 26.82 -16.66
N GLN A 115 0.01 25.72 -15.99
CA GLN A 115 1.31 25.07 -16.22
C GLN A 115 1.41 24.44 -17.62
N TYR A 116 0.30 23.90 -18.11
CA TYR A 116 0.21 23.35 -19.47
C TYR A 116 0.19 24.47 -20.52
N GLU A 117 -0.56 25.54 -20.26
CA GLU A 117 -0.66 26.69 -21.15
C GLU A 117 0.68 27.43 -21.27
N ALA A 118 1.36 27.68 -20.15
CA ALA A 118 2.70 28.28 -20.14
C ALA A 118 3.71 27.47 -20.95
N GLY A 119 3.69 26.12 -20.80
CA GLY A 119 4.53 25.25 -21.61
C GLY A 119 4.21 25.34 -23.11
N GLN A 120 2.96 25.46 -23.48
CA GLN A 120 2.55 25.61 -24.89
C GLN A 120 3.02 26.95 -25.47
N VAL A 121 2.89 28.05 -24.72
CA VAL A 121 3.38 29.38 -25.13
C VAL A 121 4.90 29.36 -25.38
N LEU A 122 5.65 28.57 -24.61
CA LEU A 122 7.09 28.35 -24.79
C LEU A 122 7.43 27.38 -25.94
N GLY A 123 6.43 26.94 -26.73
CA GLY A 123 6.63 26.01 -27.85
C GLY A 123 6.96 24.58 -27.45
N MET A 124 6.72 24.19 -26.19
CA MET A 124 6.97 22.82 -25.71
C MET A 124 5.89 21.85 -26.24
N THR A 125 6.33 20.66 -26.62
CA THR A 125 5.38 19.57 -26.94
C THR A 125 4.70 19.07 -25.65
N LYS A 126 3.52 18.45 -25.79
CA LYS A 126 2.77 17.86 -24.64
C LYS A 126 3.62 16.92 -23.82
N HIS A 127 4.46 16.13 -24.46
CA HIS A 127 5.39 15.21 -23.80
C HIS A 127 6.46 15.97 -22.98
N GLN A 128 7.04 17.02 -23.57
CA GLN A 128 8.02 17.86 -22.86
C GLN A 128 7.39 18.57 -21.65
N ILE A 129 6.16 19.10 -21.80
CA ILE A 129 5.43 19.71 -20.68
C ILE A 129 5.22 18.69 -19.56
N PHE A 130 4.73 17.48 -19.91
CA PHE A 130 4.49 16.46 -18.90
C PHE A 130 5.78 16.07 -18.16
N PHE A 131 6.84 15.67 -18.87
CA PHE A 131 8.03 15.13 -18.23
C PHE A 131 8.94 16.20 -17.61
N LYS A 132 9.01 17.42 -18.16
CA LYS A 132 9.90 18.47 -17.65
C LYS A 132 9.24 19.41 -16.65
N VAL A 133 7.91 19.57 -16.66
CA VAL A 133 7.18 20.54 -15.83
C VAL A 133 6.24 19.86 -14.87
N VAL A 134 5.31 19.04 -15.39
CA VAL A 134 4.20 18.50 -14.60
C VAL A 134 4.65 17.37 -13.67
N LEU A 135 5.40 16.40 -14.17
CA LEU A 135 5.77 15.19 -13.43
C LEU A 135 6.48 15.50 -12.11
N PHE A 136 7.43 16.41 -12.10
CA PHE A 136 8.14 16.79 -10.87
C PHE A 136 7.23 17.46 -9.84
N GLN A 137 6.27 18.26 -10.28
CA GLN A 137 5.27 18.87 -9.42
C GLN A 137 4.31 17.80 -8.85
N VAL A 138 3.90 16.84 -9.68
CA VAL A 138 3.07 15.69 -9.23
C VAL A 138 3.81 14.90 -8.16
N ILE A 139 5.06 14.50 -8.43
CA ILE A 139 5.89 13.74 -7.47
C ILE A 139 5.94 14.47 -6.12
N LYS A 140 6.27 15.76 -6.13
CA LYS A 140 6.31 16.58 -4.91
C LYS A 140 4.98 16.53 -4.14
N ARG A 141 3.85 16.64 -4.83
CA ARG A 141 2.52 16.69 -4.21
C ARG A 141 2.04 15.35 -3.66
N ILE A 142 2.43 14.23 -4.29
CA ILE A 142 1.97 12.90 -3.87
C ILE A 142 2.81 12.30 -2.73
N ILE A 143 4.08 12.71 -2.57
CA ILE A 143 5.00 12.12 -1.58
C ILE A 143 4.42 12.06 -0.16
N PRO A 144 3.81 13.12 0.40
CA PRO A 144 3.24 13.06 1.76
C PRO A 144 2.13 12.01 1.88
N SER A 145 1.21 11.96 0.89
CA SER A 145 0.12 10.99 0.87
C SER A 145 0.64 9.56 0.65
N MET A 146 1.62 9.38 -0.23
CA MET A 146 2.28 8.09 -0.46
C MET A 146 2.98 7.60 0.80
N GLY A 147 3.70 8.48 1.49
CA GLY A 147 4.39 8.15 2.74
C GLY A 147 3.43 7.67 3.81
N ASN A 148 2.32 8.37 4.02
CA ASN A 148 1.28 7.96 4.96
C ASN A 148 0.69 6.59 4.61
N GLU A 149 0.39 6.34 3.33
CA GLU A 149 -0.19 5.07 2.90
C GLU A 149 0.80 3.91 3.05
N ILE A 150 2.10 4.14 2.75
CA ILE A 150 3.15 3.13 2.94
C ILE A 150 3.36 2.80 4.42
N ILE A 151 3.30 3.80 5.32
CA ILE A 151 3.36 3.57 6.77
C ILE A 151 2.13 2.80 7.25
N THR A 152 0.96 3.05 6.68
CA THR A 152 -0.27 2.30 6.98
C THR A 152 -0.15 0.86 6.54
N LEU A 153 0.40 0.59 5.35
CA LEU A 153 0.64 -0.76 4.83
C LEU A 153 1.42 -1.65 5.82
N VAL A 154 2.45 -1.11 6.47
CA VAL A 154 3.22 -1.87 7.49
C VAL A 154 2.29 -2.39 8.59
N LYS A 155 1.40 -1.56 9.09
CA LYS A 155 0.47 -1.93 10.18
C LYS A 155 -0.62 -2.89 9.69
N ASP A 156 -1.11 -2.68 8.49
CA ASP A 156 -2.16 -3.50 7.90
C ASP A 156 -1.69 -4.94 7.60
N THR A 157 -0.37 -5.20 7.45
CA THR A 157 0.14 -6.59 7.32
C THR A 157 -0.36 -7.50 8.42
N SER A 158 -0.66 -6.97 9.61
CA SER A 158 -1.24 -7.70 10.74
C SER A 158 -2.61 -8.33 10.44
N LEU A 159 -3.35 -7.83 9.43
CA LEU A 159 -4.63 -8.41 9.00
C LEU A 159 -4.47 -9.79 8.35
N ALA A 160 -3.25 -10.16 7.92
CA ALA A 160 -2.97 -11.48 7.35
C ALA A 160 -3.24 -12.63 8.33
N ARG A 161 -3.20 -12.36 9.63
CA ARG A 161 -3.53 -13.33 10.68
C ARG A 161 -4.94 -13.90 10.57
N ILE A 162 -5.89 -13.19 9.92
CA ILE A 162 -7.29 -13.61 9.86
C ILE A 162 -7.48 -14.92 9.08
N ILE A 163 -6.59 -15.20 8.15
CA ILE A 163 -6.51 -16.50 7.45
C ILE A 163 -5.31 -17.32 7.90
N VAL A 164 -4.82 -17.07 9.12
CA VAL A 164 -3.75 -17.83 9.79
C VAL A 164 -2.42 -17.79 9.00
N VAL A 165 -2.03 -16.62 8.49
CA VAL A 165 -0.65 -16.37 8.05
C VAL A 165 0.20 -16.02 9.26
N TYR A 166 1.32 -16.72 9.43
CA TYR A 166 2.23 -16.54 10.56
C TYR A 166 3.13 -15.31 10.37
N GLU A 167 2.52 -14.14 10.50
CA GLU A 167 3.20 -12.86 10.58
C GLU A 167 3.38 -12.45 12.06
N LEU A 168 3.97 -11.29 12.30
CA LEU A 168 4.41 -10.86 13.63
C LEU A 168 3.30 -10.91 14.71
N VAL A 169 2.07 -10.47 14.40
CA VAL A 169 0.96 -10.48 15.37
C VAL A 169 0.44 -11.89 15.61
N LYS A 170 0.34 -12.72 14.56
CA LYS A 170 -0.10 -14.11 14.70
C LYS A 170 0.86 -14.92 15.58
N VAL A 171 2.16 -14.74 15.38
CA VAL A 171 3.17 -15.39 16.25
C VAL A 171 3.04 -14.92 17.71
N ALA A 172 2.83 -13.62 17.93
CA ALA A 172 2.62 -13.11 19.28
C ALA A 172 1.33 -13.64 19.92
N GLU A 173 0.24 -13.76 19.16
CA GLU A 173 -1.02 -14.39 19.63
C GLU A 173 -0.81 -15.82 20.11
N ASP A 174 -0.05 -16.64 19.36
CA ASP A 174 0.21 -18.02 19.72
C ASP A 174 1.07 -18.10 20.99
N ILE A 175 2.12 -17.29 21.09
CA ILE A 175 2.95 -17.22 22.32
C ILE A 175 2.10 -16.83 23.54
N VAL A 176 1.23 -15.82 23.40
CA VAL A 176 0.36 -15.38 24.49
C VAL A 176 -0.65 -16.47 24.87
N SER A 177 -1.20 -17.19 23.89
CA SER A 177 -2.15 -18.29 24.14
C SER A 177 -1.49 -19.45 24.89
N GLU A 178 -0.24 -19.75 24.59
CA GLU A 178 0.52 -20.85 25.24
C GLU A 178 1.04 -20.46 26.63
N THR A 179 1.46 -19.21 26.79
CA THR A 179 2.16 -18.78 28.03
C THR A 179 1.28 -18.01 29.00
N PHE A 180 0.13 -17.51 28.54
CA PHE A 180 -0.75 -16.58 29.27
C PHE A 180 -0.05 -15.27 29.68
N LEU A 181 1.07 -14.93 29.05
CA LEU A 181 1.82 -13.70 29.30
C LEU A 181 1.52 -12.67 28.21
N ILE A 182 1.08 -11.48 28.58
CA ILE A 182 0.65 -10.43 27.65
C ILE A 182 1.79 -9.55 27.12
N TRP A 183 2.98 -9.62 27.70
CA TRP A 183 4.10 -8.76 27.32
C TRP A 183 4.56 -8.89 25.85
N PRO A 184 4.43 -10.05 25.16
CA PRO A 184 4.76 -10.15 23.74
C PRO A 184 3.97 -9.16 22.86
N TYR A 185 2.72 -8.81 23.22
CA TYR A 185 1.96 -7.80 22.48
C TYR A 185 2.58 -6.41 22.59
N PHE A 186 3.11 -6.04 23.76
CA PHE A 186 3.84 -4.77 23.89
C PHE A 186 5.16 -4.82 23.12
N TYR A 187 5.82 -5.97 23.11
CA TYR A 187 7.09 -6.14 22.44
C TYR A 187 6.97 -6.06 20.91
N ILE A 188 5.94 -6.65 20.29
CA ILE A 188 5.71 -6.45 18.85
C ILE A 188 5.39 -5.01 18.51
N GLY A 189 4.77 -4.25 19.42
CA GLY A 189 4.59 -2.81 19.28
C GLY A 189 5.89 -2.06 19.00
N VAL A 190 7.00 -2.49 19.64
CA VAL A 190 8.33 -1.92 19.38
C VAL A 190 8.79 -2.17 17.95
N PHE A 191 8.57 -3.37 17.39
CA PHE A 191 8.90 -3.66 15.98
C PHE A 191 8.14 -2.73 15.02
N TYR A 192 6.82 -2.59 15.21
CA TYR A 192 6.00 -1.69 14.38
C TYR A 192 6.42 -0.22 14.54
N LEU A 193 6.76 0.22 15.75
CA LEU A 193 7.24 1.59 16.01
C LEU A 193 8.58 1.87 15.33
N LEU A 194 9.52 0.90 15.38
CA LEU A 194 10.83 1.05 14.73
C LEU A 194 10.68 1.18 13.21
N VAL A 195 9.89 0.30 12.58
CA VAL A 195 9.68 0.35 11.12
C VAL A 195 8.92 1.60 10.71
N SER A 196 7.81 1.91 11.37
CA SER A 196 7.02 3.12 11.09
C SER A 196 7.82 4.39 11.34
N GLY A 197 8.64 4.42 12.42
CA GLY A 197 9.53 5.52 12.72
C GLY A 197 10.61 5.72 11.65
N ALA A 198 11.25 4.63 11.21
CA ALA A 198 12.24 4.67 10.13
C ALA A 198 11.62 5.20 8.81
N LEU A 199 10.44 4.73 8.46
CA LEU A 199 9.70 5.22 7.28
C LEU A 199 9.30 6.69 7.43
N THR A 200 8.83 7.11 8.60
CA THR A 200 8.48 8.51 8.89
C THR A 200 9.70 9.43 8.72
N LEU A 201 10.86 9.03 9.23
CA LEU A 201 12.10 9.79 9.07
C LEU A 201 12.54 9.84 7.61
N LEU A 202 12.45 8.72 6.89
CA LEU A 202 12.77 8.62 5.47
C LEU A 202 11.90 9.56 4.63
N PHE A 203 10.57 9.47 4.78
CA PHE A 203 9.65 10.33 4.03
C PHE A 203 9.80 11.79 4.42
N GLY A 204 9.97 12.13 5.71
CA GLY A 204 10.25 13.49 6.14
C GLY A 204 11.55 14.07 5.56
N TRP A 205 12.58 13.23 5.38
CA TRP A 205 13.80 13.63 4.67
C TRP A 205 13.56 13.87 3.18
N ILE A 206 12.79 12.97 2.51
CA ILE A 206 12.43 13.13 1.08
C ILE A 206 11.62 14.41 0.88
N GLU A 207 10.62 14.66 1.72
CA GLU A 207 9.78 15.86 1.67
C GLU A 207 10.62 17.14 1.80
N LYS A 208 11.52 17.20 2.79
CA LYS A 208 12.44 18.34 2.96
C LYS A 208 13.34 18.54 1.74
N LYS A 209 13.82 17.47 1.12
CA LYS A 209 14.66 17.55 -0.07
C LYS A 209 13.89 18.04 -1.30
N LEU A 210 12.59 17.77 -1.37
CA LEU A 210 11.70 18.23 -2.45
C LEU A 210 11.10 19.62 -2.20
N ASP A 211 11.30 20.21 -1.02
CA ASP A 211 10.75 21.53 -0.64
C ASP A 211 11.63 22.71 -1.11
N TYR A 212 12.20 22.59 -2.31
CA TYR A 212 13.06 23.61 -2.94
C TYR A 212 12.28 24.75 -3.59
N TYR A 213 10.95 24.64 -3.71
CA TYR A 213 10.07 25.68 -4.26
C TYR A 213 8.81 25.82 -3.39
N LYS A 214 8.66 26.98 -2.75
CA LYS A 214 7.46 27.38 -2.01
C LYS A 214 6.60 28.20 -2.98
N GLY A 215 5.68 27.58 -3.66
CA GLY A 215 4.65 28.23 -4.47
C GLY A 215 3.33 28.25 -3.77
#